data_26c6a64f673b3121cabb65eedfa065b3
#
_entry.id   26c6a64f673b3121cabb65eedfa065b3
#
_cell.length_a   1.000
_cell.length_b   1.000
_cell.length_c   1.000
_cell.angle_alpha   90.00
_cell.angle_beta   90.00
_cell.angle_gamma   90.00
#
_symmetry.space_group_name_H-M   'P 1'
#
loop_
_entity.id
_entity.type
_entity.pdbx_description
1 polymer ?
#
loop_
_entity_poly.entity_id
_entity_poly.type
_entity_poly.pdbx_seq_one_letter_code
_entity_poly.pdbx_strand_id
1 'polypeptide(L)'
;MSLWQRPLKRLQAIAENRPYWFRLNSLKSFVSLFLVGTVLSVALAACSGGTGSNSSTETPAASPVAASKDNVELTLVSFAVTKAAHEAIIPKFVERWKKDHNQTVVFKQSYGGSGSQTRAVIDGLEADVVHLALAGDTSKIEKAGLIQPGWEKKVPNNGIVSKSVAALVTRPGNPKNIKNWEDLAKDSVKLITANPKTSGGAKWNFLGLWNSVIKTGGDEAKATEFVTKVYKNVPILPKDSREATDTFAKQGQGDVLINYENEVILAQQKGGKVEYIVPDVNISIDNPVAVVDKNVDKHGTRKVAEGFVKYLY
;
A
#
# COMPACT_ATOMS: atom_id res chain seq x y z
N MET A 1 21.12 -8.29 -14.01
CA MET A 1 20.21 -8.41 -12.84
C MET A 1 20.89 -7.71 -11.68
N SER A 2 20.28 -6.66 -11.13
CA SER A 2 20.87 -5.92 -10.03
C SER A 2 20.98 -6.80 -8.79
N LEU A 3 22.00 -6.59 -7.98
CA LEU A 3 22.25 -7.27 -6.71
C LEU A 3 21.02 -7.30 -5.77
N TRP A 4 20.09 -6.38 -5.95
CA TRP A 4 18.85 -6.20 -5.17
C TRP A 4 17.72 -7.19 -5.51
N GLN A 5 17.73 -7.80 -6.69
CA GLN A 5 16.65 -8.70 -7.10
C GLN A 5 16.83 -10.13 -6.59
N ARG A 6 18.06 -10.57 -6.27
CA ARG A 6 18.35 -11.93 -5.82
C ARG A 6 17.72 -12.26 -4.46
N PRO A 7 17.87 -11.46 -3.39
CA PRO A 7 17.26 -11.76 -2.10
C PRO A 7 15.72 -11.69 -2.13
N LEU A 8 15.11 -10.78 -2.92
CA LEU A 8 13.66 -10.68 -3.03
C LEU A 8 13.01 -11.87 -3.76
N LYS A 9 13.69 -12.47 -4.75
CA LYS A 9 13.22 -13.71 -5.40
C LYS A 9 13.25 -14.90 -4.43
N ARG A 10 14.26 -15.01 -3.56
CA ARG A 10 14.35 -16.05 -2.53
C ARG A 10 13.23 -15.92 -1.49
N LEU A 11 12.81 -14.71 -1.17
CA LEU A 11 11.68 -14.46 -0.27
C LEU A 11 10.37 -15.04 -0.81
N GLN A 12 10.13 -14.93 -2.11
CA GLN A 12 8.97 -15.54 -2.78
C GLN A 12 9.03 -17.08 -2.65
N ALA A 13 10.19 -17.68 -2.87
CA ALA A 13 10.39 -19.13 -2.76
C ALA A 13 10.16 -19.66 -1.34
N ILE A 14 10.62 -18.93 -0.30
CA ILE A 14 10.40 -19.29 1.11
C ILE A 14 8.90 -19.21 1.47
N ALA A 15 8.18 -18.23 0.93
CA ALA A 15 6.74 -18.07 1.17
C ALA A 15 5.90 -19.11 0.39
N GLU A 16 6.42 -19.68 -0.69
CA GLU A 16 5.75 -20.70 -1.52
C GLU A 16 5.92 -22.14 -0.98
N ASN A 17 6.99 -22.40 -0.23
CA ASN A 17 7.29 -23.74 0.31
C ASN A 17 6.67 -24.02 1.69
N ARG A 18 5.62 -23.34 2.10
CA ARG A 18 4.86 -23.78 3.27
C ARG A 18 4.05 -25.05 2.94
N PRO A 19 4.13 -26.13 3.74
CA PRO A 19 3.38 -27.35 3.49
C PRO A 19 1.87 -27.08 3.50
N TYR A 20 1.17 -27.66 2.54
CA TYR A 20 -0.27 -27.53 2.26
C TYR A 20 -1.17 -28.18 3.32
N TRP A 21 -0.97 -27.94 4.60
CA TRP A 21 -1.79 -28.52 5.68
C TRP A 21 -3.06 -27.72 6.00
N PHE A 22 -3.33 -26.63 5.30
CA PHE A 22 -4.54 -25.82 5.45
C PHE A 22 -5.47 -25.86 4.23
N ARG A 23 -5.50 -26.98 3.51
CA ARG A 23 -6.57 -27.24 2.54
C ARG A 23 -7.34 -28.46 2.97
N LEU A 24 -8.64 -28.30 3.16
CA LEU A 24 -9.71 -29.27 3.35
C LEU A 24 -10.30 -29.28 4.77
N ASN A 25 -11.14 -28.28 5.04
CA ASN A 25 -12.38 -28.49 5.80
C ASN A 25 -13.19 -27.18 5.80
N SER A 26 -13.69 -26.75 4.64
CA SER A 26 -14.80 -25.77 4.56
C SER A 26 -15.33 -25.65 3.12
N LEU A 27 -15.68 -26.77 2.50
CA LEU A 27 -16.40 -26.75 1.23
C LEU A 27 -17.55 -27.78 1.25
N LYS A 28 -18.35 -27.75 2.32
CA LYS A 28 -19.66 -28.44 2.34
C LYS A 28 -20.58 -27.62 3.25
N SER A 29 -21.11 -26.53 2.78
CA SER A 29 -22.35 -25.87 3.25
C SER A 29 -22.47 -24.52 2.62
N PHE A 30 -22.90 -24.41 1.40
CA PHE A 30 -23.55 -23.25 0.80
C PHE A 30 -23.96 -23.59 -0.66
N VAL A 31 -24.65 -24.73 -0.82
CA VAL A 31 -25.45 -24.98 -2.01
C VAL A 31 -26.83 -25.41 -1.52
N SER A 32 -27.64 -24.45 -1.15
CA SER A 32 -29.11 -24.56 -1.08
C SER A 32 -29.62 -23.20 -0.57
N LEU A 33 -29.94 -22.32 -1.46
CA LEU A 33 -31.01 -21.30 -1.35
C LEU A 33 -30.94 -20.28 -2.50
N PHE A 34 -31.15 -20.70 -3.73
CA PHE A 34 -31.54 -19.79 -4.81
C PHE A 34 -32.32 -20.58 -5.88
N LEU A 35 -33.53 -20.94 -5.53
CA LEU A 35 -34.49 -21.45 -6.49
C LEU A 35 -35.91 -21.33 -5.88
N VAL A 36 -36.46 -20.10 -5.88
CA VAL A 36 -37.92 -19.83 -5.92
C VAL A 36 -38.06 -18.31 -6.13
N GLY A 37 -38.62 -17.87 -7.23
CA GLY A 37 -38.95 -16.46 -7.39
C GLY A 37 -39.01 -15.95 -8.83
N THR A 38 -39.40 -16.76 -9.78
CA THR A 38 -39.89 -16.27 -11.08
C THR A 38 -41.23 -16.91 -11.36
N VAL A 39 -42.29 -16.19 -11.17
CA VAL A 39 -43.57 -16.29 -11.96
C VAL A 39 -44.54 -15.21 -11.43
N LEU A 40 -45.16 -14.51 -12.32
CA LEU A 40 -46.32 -13.62 -12.30
C LEU A 40 -46.06 -12.14 -12.35
N SER A 41 -46.16 -11.60 -13.56
CA SER A 41 -47.10 -10.50 -13.86
C SER A 41 -47.23 -10.37 -15.37
N VAL A 42 -48.28 -10.97 -15.92
CA VAL A 42 -48.78 -10.72 -17.27
C VAL A 42 -50.08 -9.91 -17.16
N ALA A 43 -50.12 -8.87 -17.98
CA ALA A 43 -51.26 -8.23 -18.59
C ALA A 43 -52.29 -7.46 -17.75
N LEU A 44 -52.44 -6.21 -18.09
CA LEU A 44 -53.73 -5.60 -18.37
C LEU A 44 -53.54 -4.48 -19.41
N ALA A 45 -53.84 -4.81 -20.65
CA ALA A 45 -54.10 -3.83 -21.69
C ALA A 45 -55.59 -3.48 -21.63
N ALA A 46 -55.90 -2.18 -21.55
CA ALA A 46 -57.21 -1.71 -21.87
C ALA A 46 -57.11 -0.42 -22.71
N CYS A 47 -57.67 -0.49 -23.87
CA CYS A 47 -57.79 0.55 -24.86
C CYS A 47 -58.61 1.73 -24.37
N SER A 48 -58.23 2.94 -24.74
CA SER A 48 -59.18 4.00 -25.09
C SER A 48 -58.52 4.96 -26.07
N GLY A 49 -59.12 5.14 -27.21
CA GLY A 49 -58.66 5.96 -28.33
C GLY A 49 -58.85 7.45 -28.11
N GLY A 50 -58.08 8.22 -28.85
CA GLY A 50 -58.20 9.68 -28.95
C GLY A 50 -57.10 10.24 -29.87
N THR A 51 -57.54 10.67 -31.03
CA THR A 51 -56.81 11.34 -32.10
C THR A 51 -56.01 12.57 -31.69
N GLY A 52 -54.80 12.76 -32.25
CA GLY A 52 -54.37 14.11 -32.65
C GLY A 52 -52.94 14.50 -32.25
N SER A 53 -52.16 14.79 -33.25
CA SER A 53 -51.04 15.74 -33.34
C SER A 53 -49.63 15.24 -32.99
N ASN A 54 -48.85 15.21 -34.03
CA ASN A 54 -47.38 15.20 -34.05
C ASN A 54 -46.75 16.21 -33.08
N SER A 55 -45.90 15.72 -32.19
CA SER A 55 -44.77 16.49 -31.68
C SER A 55 -43.68 15.53 -31.36
N SER A 56 -42.65 15.51 -32.17
CA SER A 56 -41.38 14.85 -31.97
C SER A 56 -40.68 15.51 -30.79
N THR A 57 -40.74 14.88 -29.61
CA THR A 57 -39.89 15.28 -28.49
C THR A 57 -38.66 14.40 -28.52
N GLU A 58 -37.60 14.91 -29.10
CA GLU A 58 -36.25 14.36 -28.94
C GLU A 58 -35.91 14.37 -27.45
N THR A 59 -35.66 13.20 -26.90
CA THR A 59 -35.03 13.06 -25.58
C THR A 59 -33.61 13.62 -25.69
N PRO A 60 -33.20 14.62 -24.92
CA PRO A 60 -31.87 15.12 -24.96
C PRO A 60 -30.92 13.99 -24.47
N ALA A 61 -30.05 13.50 -25.34
CA ALA A 61 -28.90 12.73 -24.94
C ALA A 61 -28.15 13.56 -23.91
N ALA A 62 -27.92 12.96 -22.73
CA ALA A 62 -27.10 13.56 -21.69
C ALA A 62 -25.70 13.78 -22.26
N SER A 63 -25.41 15.01 -22.63
CA SER A 63 -24.06 15.45 -22.97
C SER A 63 -23.17 15.16 -21.78
N PRO A 64 -21.93 14.65 -21.98
CA PRO A 64 -20.98 14.51 -20.90
C PRO A 64 -20.78 15.91 -20.32
N VAL A 65 -21.05 16.06 -19.02
CA VAL A 65 -20.80 17.29 -18.27
C VAL A 65 -19.31 17.60 -18.46
N ALA A 66 -19.02 18.62 -19.26
CA ALA A 66 -17.69 19.15 -19.38
C ALA A 66 -17.25 19.55 -17.96
N ALA A 67 -16.20 18.88 -17.45
CA ALA A 67 -15.63 19.22 -16.16
C ALA A 67 -15.34 20.72 -16.15
N SER A 68 -15.95 21.46 -15.24
CA SER A 68 -15.72 22.88 -15.13
C SER A 68 -14.23 23.10 -14.94
N LYS A 69 -13.62 24.06 -15.63
CA LYS A 69 -12.18 24.39 -15.52
C LYS A 69 -11.76 24.74 -14.08
N ASP A 70 -12.72 24.89 -13.18
CA ASP A 70 -12.53 25.28 -11.78
C ASP A 70 -12.29 24.12 -10.82
N ASN A 71 -12.58 22.88 -11.20
CA ASN A 71 -12.40 21.69 -10.36
C ASN A 71 -11.54 20.64 -11.08
N VAL A 72 -10.52 20.15 -10.39
CA VAL A 72 -9.65 19.08 -10.86
C VAL A 72 -9.68 17.92 -9.86
N GLU A 73 -9.85 16.71 -10.36
CA GLU A 73 -9.74 15.49 -9.56
C GLU A 73 -8.33 14.92 -9.71
N LEU A 74 -7.67 14.63 -8.58
CA LEU A 74 -6.34 14.05 -8.52
C LEU A 74 -6.37 12.71 -7.78
N THR A 75 -6.00 11.64 -8.46
CA THR A 75 -5.97 10.30 -7.87
C THR A 75 -4.59 10.01 -7.28
N LEU A 76 -4.53 9.89 -5.94
CA LEU A 76 -3.34 9.50 -5.18
C LEU A 76 -3.42 8.04 -4.76
N VAL A 77 -2.44 7.25 -5.20
CA VAL A 77 -2.29 5.85 -4.80
C VAL A 77 -1.04 5.70 -3.94
N SER A 78 -1.19 5.23 -2.69
CA SER A 78 -0.09 5.22 -1.75
C SER A 78 -0.07 4.00 -0.83
N PHE A 79 1.07 3.76 -0.19
CA PHE A 79 1.14 2.72 0.82
C PHE A 79 0.52 3.18 2.15
N ALA A 80 -0.02 2.23 2.93
CA ALA A 80 -0.92 2.51 4.06
C ALA A 80 -0.31 3.40 5.15
N VAL A 81 1.01 3.35 5.32
CA VAL A 81 1.73 4.10 6.36
C VAL A 81 1.59 5.62 6.18
N THR A 82 1.55 6.12 4.95
CA THR A 82 1.50 7.56 4.64
C THR A 82 0.14 8.21 4.89
N LYS A 83 -0.92 7.42 5.10
CA LYS A 83 -2.29 7.93 5.15
C LYS A 83 -2.45 9.09 6.14
N ALA A 84 -1.96 8.95 7.36
CA ALA A 84 -2.07 10.00 8.37
C ALA A 84 -1.34 11.30 8.00
N ALA A 85 -0.19 11.20 7.33
CA ALA A 85 0.55 12.35 6.83
C ALA A 85 -0.22 13.04 5.68
N HIS A 86 -0.74 12.26 4.73
CA HIS A 86 -1.55 12.81 3.64
C HIS A 86 -2.83 13.48 4.14
N GLU A 87 -3.52 12.90 5.13
CA GLU A 87 -4.70 13.52 5.77
C GLU A 87 -4.40 14.90 6.36
N ALA A 88 -3.18 15.12 6.85
CA ALA A 88 -2.74 16.43 7.38
C ALA A 88 -2.23 17.39 6.30
N ILE A 89 -1.65 16.89 5.21
CA ILE A 89 -0.98 17.67 4.16
C ILE A 89 -1.96 18.11 3.07
N ILE A 90 -2.82 17.20 2.61
CA ILE A 90 -3.72 17.44 1.46
C ILE A 90 -4.61 18.66 1.66
N PRO A 91 -5.29 18.87 2.80
CA PRO A 91 -6.11 20.07 2.99
C PRO A 91 -5.32 21.37 2.82
N LYS A 92 -4.08 21.42 3.31
CA LYS A 92 -3.20 22.60 3.20
C LYS A 92 -2.77 22.84 1.76
N PHE A 93 -2.47 21.76 1.01
CA PHE A 93 -2.17 21.86 -0.41
C PHE A 93 -3.37 22.39 -1.20
N VAL A 94 -4.56 21.84 -0.96
CA VAL A 94 -5.82 22.26 -1.65
C VAL A 94 -6.10 23.73 -1.41
N GLU A 95 -5.99 24.20 -0.18
CA GLU A 95 -6.17 25.59 0.19
C GLU A 95 -5.17 26.51 -0.56
N ARG A 96 -3.87 26.15 -0.49
CA ARG A 96 -2.81 26.89 -1.16
C ARG A 96 -3.01 26.90 -2.68
N TRP A 97 -3.31 25.73 -3.27
CA TRP A 97 -3.54 25.64 -4.71
C TRP A 97 -4.71 26.48 -5.18
N LYS A 98 -5.82 26.48 -4.40
CA LYS A 98 -6.98 27.33 -4.67
C LYS A 98 -6.63 28.80 -4.65
N LYS A 99 -5.82 29.24 -3.68
CA LYS A 99 -5.36 30.63 -3.57
C LYS A 99 -4.47 31.01 -4.76
N ASP A 100 -3.51 30.14 -5.13
CA ASP A 100 -2.48 30.47 -6.11
C ASP A 100 -2.99 30.32 -7.57
N HIS A 101 -3.98 29.46 -7.82
CA HIS A 101 -4.44 29.07 -9.16
C HIS A 101 -5.93 29.26 -9.41
N ASN A 102 -6.69 29.70 -8.41
CA ASN A 102 -8.17 29.78 -8.45
C ASN A 102 -8.84 28.48 -8.92
N GLN A 103 -8.22 27.33 -8.61
CA GLN A 103 -8.67 26.00 -9.00
C GLN A 103 -8.82 25.11 -7.76
N THR A 104 -9.96 24.44 -7.64
CA THR A 104 -10.23 23.49 -6.55
C THR A 104 -9.73 22.10 -6.94
N VAL A 105 -8.97 21.45 -6.04
CA VAL A 105 -8.48 20.09 -6.23
C VAL A 105 -9.25 19.14 -5.30
N VAL A 106 -9.79 18.08 -5.86
CA VAL A 106 -10.44 17.00 -5.12
C VAL A 106 -9.55 15.76 -5.20
N PHE A 107 -9.17 15.22 -4.06
CA PHE A 107 -8.32 14.01 -4.02
C PHE A 107 -9.17 12.75 -3.93
N LYS A 108 -9.00 11.84 -4.90
CA LYS A 108 -9.31 10.42 -4.73
C LYS A 108 -8.08 9.71 -4.17
N GLN A 109 -8.26 8.94 -3.10
CA GLN A 109 -7.14 8.36 -2.37
C GLN A 109 -7.32 6.85 -2.23
N SER A 110 -6.26 6.09 -2.55
CA SER A 110 -6.20 4.64 -2.32
C SER A 110 -4.96 4.29 -1.49
N TYR A 111 -5.17 3.53 -0.40
CA TYR A 111 -4.12 3.12 0.52
C TYR A 111 -4.11 1.61 0.74
N GLY A 112 -2.92 1.02 0.76
CA GLY A 112 -2.75 -0.41 1.00
C GLY A 112 -1.28 -0.81 1.02
N GLY A 113 -0.99 -2.09 0.91
CA GLY A 113 0.40 -2.55 0.76
C GLY A 113 1.02 -2.03 -0.53
N SER A 114 2.23 -1.49 -0.48
CA SER A 114 2.91 -0.88 -1.64
C SER A 114 2.94 -1.79 -2.87
N GLY A 115 3.25 -3.08 -2.68
CA GLY A 115 3.24 -4.05 -3.77
C GLY A 115 1.84 -4.33 -4.33
N SER A 116 0.78 -4.24 -3.52
CA SER A 116 -0.60 -4.36 -3.98
C SER A 116 -1.02 -3.12 -4.76
N GLN A 117 -0.68 -1.92 -4.28
CA GLN A 117 -0.95 -0.66 -4.97
C GLN A 117 -0.21 -0.60 -6.31
N THR A 118 1.05 -1.03 -6.34
CA THR A 118 1.82 -1.14 -7.60
C THR A 118 1.10 -1.99 -8.63
N ARG A 119 0.61 -3.18 -8.22
CA ARG A 119 -0.15 -4.05 -9.13
C ARG A 119 -1.45 -3.40 -9.59
N ALA A 120 -2.22 -2.82 -8.65
CA ALA A 120 -3.47 -2.14 -8.99
C ALA A 120 -3.27 -1.05 -10.07
N VAL A 121 -2.20 -0.24 -9.96
CA VAL A 121 -1.88 0.78 -10.97
C VAL A 121 -1.50 0.14 -12.31
N ILE A 122 -0.70 -0.92 -12.32
CA ILE A 122 -0.33 -1.65 -13.54
C ILE A 122 -1.55 -2.29 -14.19
N ASP A 123 -2.48 -2.81 -13.39
CA ASP A 123 -3.70 -3.49 -13.81
C ASP A 123 -4.85 -2.52 -14.16
N GLY A 124 -4.60 -1.20 -14.13
CA GLY A 124 -5.53 -0.19 -14.65
C GLY A 124 -6.14 0.77 -13.65
N LEU A 125 -5.72 0.78 -12.36
CA LEU A 125 -6.10 1.85 -11.44
C LEU A 125 -5.39 3.16 -11.88
N GLU A 126 -6.16 4.08 -12.38
CA GLU A 126 -5.67 5.32 -12.99
C GLU A 126 -5.19 6.34 -11.95
N ALA A 127 -4.04 6.06 -11.33
CA ALA A 127 -3.37 6.97 -10.41
C ALA A 127 -2.70 8.12 -11.17
N ASP A 128 -2.85 9.35 -10.68
CA ASP A 128 -2.06 10.51 -11.14
C ASP A 128 -0.72 10.61 -10.41
N VAL A 129 -0.73 10.28 -9.12
CA VAL A 129 0.46 10.27 -8.27
C VAL A 129 0.54 8.96 -7.51
N VAL A 130 1.74 8.39 -7.46
CA VAL A 130 2.05 7.24 -6.61
C VAL A 130 3.07 7.63 -5.54
N HIS A 131 2.80 7.29 -4.27
CA HIS A 131 3.74 7.41 -3.17
C HIS A 131 3.92 6.02 -2.55
N LEU A 132 5.01 5.36 -2.91
CA LEU A 132 5.24 3.94 -2.62
C LEU A 132 6.34 3.73 -1.58
N ALA A 133 6.38 2.53 -1.01
CA ALA A 133 7.32 2.24 0.08
C ALA A 133 8.77 2.06 -0.38
N LEU A 134 9.02 1.83 -1.67
CA LEU A 134 10.38 1.62 -2.20
C LEU A 134 10.45 1.89 -3.70
N ALA A 135 11.59 2.38 -4.17
CA ALA A 135 11.85 2.68 -5.58
C ALA A 135 11.62 1.48 -6.51
N GLY A 136 11.90 0.26 -6.06
CA GLY A 136 11.66 -0.95 -6.86
C GLY A 136 10.18 -1.20 -7.18
N ASP A 137 9.24 -0.69 -6.38
CA ASP A 137 7.81 -0.76 -6.69
C ASP A 137 7.42 0.32 -7.70
N THR A 138 7.97 1.54 -7.63
CA THR A 138 7.80 2.60 -8.64
C THR A 138 8.40 2.17 -9.98
N SER A 139 9.60 1.57 -9.99
CA SER A 139 10.25 1.07 -11.20
C SER A 139 9.46 -0.04 -11.92
N LYS A 140 8.56 -0.75 -11.24
CA LYS A 140 7.66 -1.70 -11.92
C LYS A 140 6.60 -0.98 -12.74
N ILE A 141 6.07 0.14 -12.23
CA ILE A 141 5.11 0.99 -12.94
C ILE A 141 5.79 1.65 -14.14
N GLU A 142 7.05 2.10 -13.97
CA GLU A 142 7.89 2.59 -15.05
C GLU A 142 8.09 1.54 -16.16
N LYS A 143 8.45 0.30 -15.77
CA LYS A 143 8.60 -0.83 -16.73
C LYS A 143 7.31 -1.21 -17.43
N ALA A 144 6.15 -0.93 -16.84
CA ALA A 144 4.84 -1.08 -17.47
C ALA A 144 4.50 0.08 -18.43
N GLY A 145 5.40 1.07 -18.60
CA GLY A 145 5.23 2.20 -19.52
C GLY A 145 4.25 3.27 -19.03
N LEU A 146 3.94 3.31 -17.73
CA LEU A 146 3.01 4.28 -17.14
C LEU A 146 3.73 5.50 -16.57
N ILE A 147 4.95 5.33 -16.08
CA ILE A 147 5.85 6.39 -15.61
C ILE A 147 7.03 6.46 -16.57
N GLN A 148 7.46 7.66 -16.96
CA GLN A 148 8.61 7.85 -17.83
C GLN A 148 9.93 7.63 -17.09
N PRO A 149 10.98 7.08 -17.76
CA PRO A 149 12.32 6.94 -17.19
C PRO A 149 12.86 8.27 -16.67
N GLY A 150 13.63 8.18 -15.58
CA GLY A 150 14.24 9.36 -14.97
C GLY A 150 13.31 10.15 -14.05
N TRP A 151 12.18 9.57 -13.65
CA TRP A 151 11.23 10.17 -12.71
C TRP A 151 11.90 10.62 -11.41
N GLU A 152 12.90 9.90 -10.94
CA GLU A 152 13.66 10.21 -9.74
C GLU A 152 14.44 11.53 -9.83
N LYS A 153 14.76 11.98 -11.06
CA LYS A 153 15.49 13.24 -11.31
C LYS A 153 14.59 14.46 -11.46
N LYS A 154 13.27 14.23 -11.58
CA LYS A 154 12.29 15.32 -11.78
C LYS A 154 11.99 16.10 -10.50
N VAL A 155 12.41 15.58 -9.33
CA VAL A 155 12.13 16.14 -8.00
C VAL A 155 13.35 16.02 -7.09
N PRO A 156 13.42 16.77 -5.96
CA PRO A 156 14.54 16.69 -5.02
C PRO A 156 14.80 15.28 -4.48
N ASN A 157 15.98 15.07 -3.91
CA ASN A 157 16.37 13.87 -3.18
C ASN A 157 16.16 12.55 -3.96
N ASN A 158 16.35 12.57 -5.29
CA ASN A 158 16.11 11.41 -6.17
C ASN A 158 14.71 10.82 -6.02
N GLY A 159 13.70 11.66 -5.86
CA GLY A 159 12.31 11.22 -5.71
C GLY A 159 11.94 10.77 -4.30
N ILE A 160 12.85 10.78 -3.35
CA ILE A 160 12.60 10.34 -1.97
C ILE A 160 12.00 11.48 -1.15
N VAL A 161 10.77 11.32 -0.72
CA VAL A 161 10.01 12.34 0.03
C VAL A 161 10.00 12.08 1.54
N SER A 162 10.20 10.84 1.96
CA SER A 162 10.33 10.50 3.38
C SER A 162 11.29 9.35 3.62
N LYS A 163 11.86 9.32 4.82
CA LYS A 163 12.78 8.27 5.27
C LYS A 163 12.36 7.74 6.63
N SER A 164 12.69 6.49 6.89
CA SER A 164 12.52 5.82 8.16
C SER A 164 13.60 4.75 8.36
N VAL A 165 13.53 4.05 9.48
CA VAL A 165 14.34 2.85 9.78
C VAL A 165 13.43 1.73 10.25
N ALA A 166 13.93 0.49 10.24
CA ALA A 166 13.23 -0.62 10.85
C ALA A 166 13.37 -0.59 12.37
N ALA A 167 12.26 -0.82 13.07
CA ALA A 167 12.20 -0.91 14.52
C ALA A 167 11.69 -2.29 14.97
N LEU A 168 12.25 -2.79 16.06
CA LEU A 168 11.78 -3.98 16.77
C LEU A 168 10.86 -3.51 17.89
N VAL A 169 9.57 -3.65 17.69
CA VAL A 169 8.52 -3.18 18.61
C VAL A 169 8.19 -4.28 19.59
N THR A 170 8.24 -3.97 20.89
CA THR A 170 8.02 -4.93 21.96
C THR A 170 6.79 -4.58 22.79
N ARG A 171 6.35 -5.53 23.58
CA ARG A 171 5.41 -5.28 24.66
C ARG A 171 6.04 -4.42 25.75
N PRO A 172 5.26 -3.70 26.57
CA PRO A 172 5.79 -2.95 27.70
C PRO A 172 6.69 -3.81 28.59
N GLY A 173 7.83 -3.25 28.98
CA GLY A 173 8.85 -3.94 29.77
C GLY A 173 9.63 -5.02 29.02
N ASN A 174 9.45 -5.15 27.71
CA ASN A 174 10.19 -6.07 26.85
C ASN A 174 10.36 -7.50 27.44
N PRO A 175 9.29 -8.25 27.71
CA PRO A 175 9.34 -9.50 28.45
C PRO A 175 10.12 -10.62 27.77
N LYS A 176 10.38 -10.49 26.46
CA LYS A 176 11.21 -11.43 25.67
C LYS A 176 12.68 -11.00 25.59
N ASN A 177 13.05 -9.90 26.24
CA ASN A 177 14.41 -9.36 26.23
C ASN A 177 14.97 -9.25 24.80
N ILE A 178 14.19 -8.66 23.90
CA ILE A 178 14.60 -8.39 22.51
C ILE A 178 15.53 -7.19 22.52
N LYS A 179 16.71 -7.31 21.93
CA LYS A 179 17.73 -6.25 21.85
C LYS A 179 18.19 -5.99 20.42
N ASN A 180 18.20 -7.02 19.60
CA ASN A 180 18.74 -6.98 18.24
C ASN A 180 18.03 -8.00 17.33
N TRP A 181 18.50 -8.10 16.08
CA TRP A 181 17.92 -8.97 15.08
C TRP A 181 18.02 -10.46 15.43
N GLU A 182 19.11 -10.88 16.07
CA GLU A 182 19.37 -12.28 16.40
C GLU A 182 18.32 -12.84 17.38
N ASP A 183 17.79 -11.99 18.24
CA ASP A 183 16.76 -12.38 19.22
C ASP A 183 15.46 -12.86 18.56
N LEU A 184 15.19 -12.41 17.32
CA LEU A 184 14.01 -12.81 16.58
C LEU A 184 14.04 -14.26 16.11
N ALA A 185 15.22 -14.89 16.11
CA ALA A 185 15.39 -16.29 15.76
C ALA A 185 15.19 -17.26 16.93
N LYS A 186 14.92 -16.76 18.15
CA LYS A 186 14.60 -17.59 19.33
C LYS A 186 13.25 -18.28 19.14
N ASP A 187 13.18 -19.60 19.37
CA ASP A 187 11.95 -20.38 19.17
C ASP A 187 10.78 -19.93 20.08
N SER A 188 11.10 -19.27 21.21
CA SER A 188 10.11 -18.72 22.15
C SER A 188 9.50 -17.40 21.71
N VAL A 189 9.92 -16.82 20.58
CA VAL A 189 9.46 -15.50 20.09
C VAL A 189 8.43 -15.67 19.00
N LYS A 190 7.27 -15.04 19.16
CA LYS A 190 6.25 -14.93 18.12
C LYS A 190 6.39 -13.56 17.45
N LEU A 191 6.86 -13.57 16.20
CA LEU A 191 7.11 -12.37 15.42
C LEU A 191 5.92 -12.00 14.55
N ILE A 192 5.52 -10.73 14.57
CA ILE A 192 4.62 -10.14 13.58
C ILE A 192 5.45 -9.34 12.57
N THR A 193 5.23 -9.58 11.30
CA THR A 193 5.73 -8.76 10.19
C THR A 193 4.74 -8.84 9.02
N ALA A 194 4.63 -7.79 8.22
CA ALA A 194 3.70 -7.79 7.10
C ALA A 194 4.11 -8.79 6.00
N ASN A 195 3.18 -9.09 5.11
CA ASN A 195 3.41 -10.02 4.00
C ASN A 195 4.29 -9.38 2.90
N PRO A 196 5.45 -9.94 2.57
CA PRO A 196 6.34 -9.37 1.56
C PRO A 196 5.79 -9.43 0.12
N LYS A 197 4.76 -10.24 -0.14
CA LYS A 197 4.09 -10.28 -1.44
C LYS A 197 3.22 -9.02 -1.67
N THR A 198 2.74 -8.39 -0.62
CA THR A 198 1.81 -7.26 -0.69
C THR A 198 2.40 -5.97 -0.14
N SER A 199 3.21 -6.05 0.91
CA SER A 199 3.76 -4.92 1.66
C SER A 199 5.19 -4.57 1.22
N GLY A 200 5.43 -3.29 0.93
CA GLY A 200 6.78 -2.77 0.75
C GLY A 200 7.57 -2.73 2.05
N GLY A 201 6.91 -2.43 3.18
CA GLY A 201 7.54 -2.47 4.51
C GLY A 201 8.10 -3.85 4.85
N ALA A 202 7.36 -4.90 4.53
CA ALA A 202 7.85 -6.27 4.72
C ALA A 202 9.10 -6.60 3.88
N LYS A 203 9.23 -5.99 2.70
CA LYS A 203 10.46 -6.11 1.90
C LYS A 203 11.64 -5.43 2.58
N TRP A 204 11.41 -4.26 3.18
CA TRP A 204 12.43 -3.58 4.00
C TRP A 204 12.79 -4.37 5.25
N ASN A 205 11.81 -4.94 5.95
CA ASN A 205 12.04 -5.80 7.13
C ASN A 205 12.90 -7.01 6.77
N PHE A 206 12.61 -7.66 5.63
CA PHE A 206 13.42 -8.76 5.12
C PHE A 206 14.86 -8.31 4.82
N LEU A 207 15.01 -7.17 4.13
CA LEU A 207 16.35 -6.64 3.81
C LEU A 207 17.11 -6.23 5.07
N GLY A 208 16.45 -5.73 6.10
CA GLY A 208 17.04 -5.45 7.41
C GLY A 208 17.59 -6.72 8.06
N LEU A 209 16.78 -7.79 8.12
CA LEU A 209 17.18 -9.10 8.63
C LEU A 209 18.35 -9.70 7.83
N TRP A 210 18.28 -9.64 6.51
CA TRP A 210 19.34 -10.13 5.64
C TRP A 210 20.64 -9.35 5.84
N ASN A 211 20.53 -8.02 5.82
CA ASN A 211 21.67 -7.13 5.93
C ASN A 211 22.34 -7.19 7.30
N SER A 212 21.59 -7.49 8.37
CA SER A 212 22.18 -7.68 9.71
C SER A 212 23.23 -8.78 9.70
N VAL A 213 23.00 -9.89 8.99
CA VAL A 213 23.95 -10.99 8.86
C VAL A 213 25.14 -10.62 7.96
N ILE A 214 24.88 -10.02 6.79
CA ILE A 214 25.93 -9.65 5.84
C ILE A 214 26.89 -8.60 6.43
N LYS A 215 26.36 -7.60 7.12
CA LYS A 215 27.17 -6.52 7.72
C LYS A 215 27.98 -6.94 8.93
N THR A 216 27.60 -8.03 9.59
CA THR A 216 28.35 -8.61 10.71
C THR A 216 29.32 -9.72 10.29
N GLY A 217 29.62 -9.81 8.99
CA GLY A 217 30.61 -10.77 8.45
C GLY A 217 30.05 -12.12 8.05
N GLY A 218 28.73 -12.27 7.99
CA GLY A 218 28.08 -13.45 7.43
C GLY A 218 28.01 -13.42 5.90
N ASP A 219 27.68 -14.56 5.31
CA ASP A 219 27.47 -14.77 3.89
C ASP A 219 25.98 -14.97 3.52
N GLU A 220 25.68 -15.15 2.24
CA GLU A 220 24.32 -15.40 1.76
C GLU A 220 23.71 -16.68 2.32
N ALA A 221 24.50 -17.72 2.60
CA ALA A 221 24.01 -18.98 3.16
C ALA A 221 23.55 -18.78 4.61
N LYS A 222 24.38 -18.12 5.43
CA LYS A 222 24.03 -17.75 6.82
C LYS A 222 22.84 -16.79 6.87
N ALA A 223 22.76 -15.80 5.96
CA ALA A 223 21.63 -14.90 5.88
C ALA A 223 20.34 -15.65 5.51
N THR A 224 20.42 -16.62 4.59
CA THR A 224 19.27 -17.46 4.21
C THR A 224 18.80 -18.31 5.40
N GLU A 225 19.72 -18.95 6.12
CA GLU A 225 19.41 -19.75 7.31
C GLU A 225 18.75 -18.89 8.40
N PHE A 226 19.36 -17.76 8.73
CA PHE A 226 18.86 -16.84 9.74
C PHE A 226 17.44 -16.33 9.42
N VAL A 227 17.23 -15.80 8.20
CA VAL A 227 15.92 -15.32 7.78
C VAL A 227 14.88 -16.44 7.76
N THR A 228 15.28 -17.65 7.32
CA THR A 228 14.38 -18.82 7.36
C THR A 228 13.95 -19.15 8.79
N LYS A 229 14.91 -19.12 9.74
CA LYS A 229 14.61 -19.34 11.16
C LYS A 229 13.69 -18.28 11.73
N VAL A 230 13.95 -16.99 11.46
CA VAL A 230 13.09 -15.89 11.89
C VAL A 230 11.66 -16.02 11.32
N TYR A 231 11.52 -16.35 10.03
CA TYR A 231 10.18 -16.50 9.43
C TYR A 231 9.40 -17.74 9.90
N LYS A 232 10.03 -18.75 10.47
CA LYS A 232 9.34 -19.85 11.18
C LYS A 232 8.59 -19.34 12.42
N ASN A 233 9.07 -18.26 13.04
CA ASN A 233 8.47 -17.63 14.21
C ASN A 233 7.32 -16.69 13.87
N VAL A 234 6.95 -16.54 12.58
CA VAL A 234 5.89 -15.65 12.11
C VAL A 234 4.57 -16.42 11.98
N PRO A 235 3.63 -16.31 12.94
CA PRO A 235 2.36 -17.03 12.91
C PRO A 235 1.38 -16.45 11.87
N ILE A 236 1.46 -15.14 11.61
CA ILE A 236 0.55 -14.41 10.73
C ILE A 236 1.31 -13.34 9.94
N LEU A 237 0.90 -13.14 8.69
CA LEU A 237 1.46 -12.15 7.77
C LEU A 237 0.36 -11.15 7.37
N PRO A 238 0.14 -10.05 8.12
CA PRO A 238 -0.78 -8.99 7.74
C PRO A 238 -0.47 -8.41 6.36
N LYS A 239 -1.49 -7.91 5.66
CA LYS A 239 -1.34 -7.49 4.24
C LYS A 239 -0.41 -6.28 4.06
N ASP A 240 -0.30 -5.42 5.07
CA ASP A 240 0.56 -4.24 5.04
C ASP A 240 1.07 -3.85 6.44
N SER A 241 1.95 -2.86 6.50
CA SER A 241 2.60 -2.43 7.74
C SER A 241 1.62 -1.81 8.75
N ARG A 242 0.56 -1.13 8.30
CA ARG A 242 -0.46 -0.58 9.19
C ARG A 242 -1.28 -1.69 9.85
N GLU A 243 -1.72 -2.67 9.08
CA GLU A 243 -2.42 -3.84 9.62
C GLU A 243 -1.52 -4.65 10.56
N ALA A 244 -0.20 -4.74 10.28
CA ALA A 244 0.75 -5.37 11.19
C ALA A 244 0.83 -4.63 12.54
N THR A 245 0.83 -3.28 12.54
CA THR A 245 0.75 -2.49 13.77
C THR A 245 -0.56 -2.75 14.51
N ASP A 246 -1.69 -2.79 13.81
CA ASP A 246 -3.00 -3.04 14.43
C ASP A 246 -3.09 -4.46 15.01
N THR A 247 -2.57 -5.46 14.30
CA THR A 247 -2.47 -6.85 14.76
C THR A 247 -1.66 -6.95 16.05
N PHE A 248 -0.52 -6.27 16.11
CA PHE A 248 0.31 -6.24 17.30
C PHE A 248 -0.31 -5.37 18.41
N ALA A 249 -0.52 -4.08 18.18
CA ALA A 249 -0.84 -3.11 19.23
C ALA A 249 -2.30 -3.19 19.71
N LYS A 250 -3.27 -3.45 18.80
CA LYS A 250 -4.70 -3.47 19.14
C LYS A 250 -5.23 -4.87 19.41
N GLN A 251 -4.81 -5.88 18.64
CA GLN A 251 -5.30 -7.25 18.80
C GLN A 251 -4.44 -8.07 19.77
N GLY A 252 -3.33 -7.54 20.26
CA GLY A 252 -2.49 -8.19 21.26
C GLY A 252 -1.70 -9.40 20.73
N GLN A 253 -1.58 -9.59 19.42
CA GLN A 253 -0.92 -10.75 18.85
C GLN A 253 0.61 -10.58 18.76
N GLY A 254 1.34 -11.68 18.95
CA GLY A 254 2.80 -11.73 18.89
C GLY A 254 3.52 -11.12 20.10
N ASP A 255 4.79 -11.40 20.20
CA ASP A 255 5.69 -10.91 21.25
C ASP A 255 6.49 -9.69 20.77
N VAL A 256 6.81 -9.65 19.47
CA VAL A 256 7.57 -8.59 18.79
C VAL A 256 6.99 -8.32 17.42
N LEU A 257 7.09 -7.06 16.97
CA LEU A 257 6.72 -6.64 15.62
C LEU A 257 7.94 -5.99 14.97
N ILE A 258 8.24 -6.34 13.72
CA ILE A 258 9.14 -5.52 12.90
C ILE A 258 8.30 -4.55 12.07
N ASN A 259 8.55 -3.25 12.23
CA ASN A 259 7.87 -2.23 11.45
C ASN A 259 8.73 -0.97 11.28
N TYR A 260 8.20 0.02 10.58
CA TYR A 260 8.79 1.36 10.51
C TYR A 260 8.79 2.04 11.88
N GLU A 261 9.86 2.75 12.22
CA GLU A 261 9.91 3.56 13.43
C GLU A 261 8.77 4.59 13.50
N ASN A 262 8.47 5.29 12.40
CA ASN A 262 7.38 6.27 12.38
C ASN A 262 5.99 5.66 12.62
N GLU A 263 5.76 4.38 12.32
CA GLU A 263 4.52 3.68 12.67
C GLU A 263 4.41 3.46 14.18
N VAL A 264 5.53 3.18 14.83
CA VAL A 264 5.59 3.01 16.29
C VAL A 264 5.31 4.32 16.99
N ILE A 265 5.99 5.39 16.56
CA ILE A 265 5.78 6.75 17.09
C ILE A 265 4.31 7.16 16.94
N LEU A 266 3.71 6.91 15.77
CA LEU A 266 2.29 7.20 15.56
C LEU A 266 1.38 6.35 16.46
N ALA A 267 1.71 5.08 16.68
CA ALA A 267 0.96 4.21 17.58
C ALA A 267 1.02 4.74 19.02
N GLN A 268 2.20 5.16 19.49
CA GLN A 268 2.39 5.77 20.82
C GLN A 268 1.60 7.08 20.97
N GLN A 269 1.64 7.95 19.96
CA GLN A 269 0.87 9.22 19.94
C GLN A 269 -0.65 8.98 20.03
N LYS A 270 -1.12 7.83 19.54
CA LYS A 270 -2.53 7.40 19.65
C LYS A 270 -2.85 6.61 20.93
N GLY A 271 -1.95 6.62 21.90
CA GLY A 271 -2.13 5.96 23.21
C GLY A 271 -1.77 4.47 23.22
N GLY A 272 -1.13 3.96 22.17
CA GLY A 272 -0.61 2.59 22.13
C GLY A 272 0.51 2.38 23.14
N LYS A 273 0.37 1.36 23.99
CA LYS A 273 1.38 0.98 24.99
C LYS A 273 2.37 0.00 24.34
N VAL A 274 3.36 0.54 23.62
CA VAL A 274 4.42 -0.24 22.95
C VAL A 274 5.76 0.43 23.20
N GLU A 275 6.82 -0.37 23.25
CA GLU A 275 8.21 0.06 23.31
C GLU A 275 8.91 -0.40 22.05
N TYR A 276 10.06 0.17 21.71
CA TYR A 276 10.80 -0.27 20.54
C TYR A 276 12.30 -0.08 20.69
N ILE A 277 13.02 -0.84 19.90
CA ILE A 277 14.47 -0.78 19.75
C ILE A 277 14.77 -0.53 18.27
N VAL A 278 15.68 0.38 17.98
CA VAL A 278 16.30 0.54 16.66
C VAL A 278 17.64 -0.19 16.70
N PRO A 279 17.78 -1.32 16.00
CA PRO A 279 19.05 -2.06 15.99
C PRO A 279 20.19 -1.23 15.37
N ASP A 280 21.43 -1.41 15.87
CA ASP A 280 22.63 -0.69 15.38
C ASP A 280 22.90 -0.94 13.89
N VAL A 281 22.78 -2.19 13.46
CA VAL A 281 22.82 -2.54 12.03
C VAL A 281 21.41 -2.44 11.48
N ASN A 282 21.16 -1.42 10.67
CA ASN A 282 19.82 -1.14 10.14
C ASN A 282 19.85 -0.83 8.65
N ILE A 283 18.71 -0.48 8.09
CA ILE A 283 18.53 -0.10 6.69
C ILE A 283 17.80 1.24 6.61
N SER A 284 18.28 2.15 5.76
CA SER A 284 17.51 3.34 5.40
C SER A 284 16.32 2.92 4.56
N ILE A 285 15.15 3.28 5.05
CA ILE A 285 13.88 3.03 4.37
C ILE A 285 13.50 4.30 3.62
N ASP A 286 13.72 4.31 2.32
CA ASP A 286 13.52 5.45 1.45
C ASP A 286 12.20 5.30 0.68
N ASN A 287 11.28 6.26 0.87
CA ASN A 287 9.94 6.21 0.28
C ASN A 287 9.82 7.21 -0.87
N PRO A 288 9.69 6.74 -2.11
CA PRO A 288 9.61 7.58 -3.29
C PRO A 288 8.18 8.03 -3.60
N VAL A 289 8.09 9.20 -4.23
CA VAL A 289 6.89 9.71 -4.88
C VAL A 289 7.17 9.92 -6.37
N ALA A 290 6.18 9.64 -7.22
CA ALA A 290 6.27 9.87 -8.65
C ALA A 290 4.92 10.26 -9.25
N VAL A 291 4.96 11.06 -10.30
CA VAL A 291 3.83 11.33 -11.19
C VAL A 291 3.69 10.17 -12.17
N VAL A 292 2.47 9.71 -12.41
CA VAL A 292 2.16 8.66 -13.40
C VAL A 292 1.88 9.32 -14.74
N ASP A 293 2.92 9.50 -15.54
CA ASP A 293 2.93 10.32 -16.75
C ASP A 293 1.77 10.04 -17.70
N LYS A 294 1.49 8.76 -17.98
CA LYS A 294 0.43 8.34 -18.89
C LYS A 294 -0.95 8.79 -18.43
N ASN A 295 -1.20 8.73 -17.12
CA ASN A 295 -2.51 9.06 -16.56
C ASN A 295 -2.71 10.57 -16.44
N VAL A 296 -1.70 11.32 -15.96
CA VAL A 296 -1.82 12.78 -15.86
C VAL A 296 -1.98 13.44 -17.23
N ASP A 297 -1.41 12.87 -18.30
CA ASP A 297 -1.60 13.36 -19.67
C ASP A 297 -3.02 13.04 -20.17
N LYS A 298 -3.52 11.84 -19.87
CA LYS A 298 -4.90 11.44 -20.18
C LYS A 298 -5.93 12.31 -19.46
N HIS A 299 -5.72 12.60 -18.18
CA HIS A 299 -6.64 13.36 -17.34
C HIS A 299 -6.49 14.89 -17.45
N GLY A 300 -5.38 15.37 -18.05
CA GLY A 300 -5.05 16.80 -18.05
C GLY A 300 -4.65 17.34 -16.66
N THR A 301 -4.20 16.46 -15.75
CA THR A 301 -3.91 16.77 -14.34
C THR A 301 -2.43 17.04 -14.06
N ARG A 302 -1.55 16.99 -15.09
CA ARG A 302 -0.09 17.09 -14.94
C ARG A 302 0.35 18.25 -14.05
N LYS A 303 -0.16 19.46 -14.30
CA LYS A 303 0.25 20.66 -13.56
C LYS A 303 -0.02 20.54 -12.06
N VAL A 304 -1.22 20.05 -11.69
CA VAL A 304 -1.60 19.90 -10.28
C VAL A 304 -0.87 18.72 -9.63
N ALA A 305 -0.66 17.62 -10.35
CA ALA A 305 0.07 16.44 -9.87
C ALA A 305 1.53 16.79 -9.55
N GLU A 306 2.23 17.46 -10.46
CA GLU A 306 3.59 17.95 -10.24
C GLU A 306 3.65 18.98 -9.11
N GLY A 307 2.65 19.87 -9.02
CA GLY A 307 2.51 20.82 -7.94
C GLY A 307 2.34 20.14 -6.57
N PHE A 308 1.52 19.10 -6.50
CA PHE A 308 1.35 18.31 -5.27
C PHE A 308 2.63 17.57 -4.89
N VAL A 309 3.27 16.88 -5.84
CA VAL A 309 4.53 16.19 -5.59
C VAL A 309 5.59 17.16 -5.08
N LYS A 310 5.70 18.35 -5.68
CA LYS A 310 6.64 19.40 -5.24
C LYS A 310 6.33 19.94 -3.84
N TYR A 311 5.06 19.98 -3.48
CA TYR A 311 4.60 20.44 -2.16
C TYR A 311 4.96 19.48 -1.02
N LEU A 312 5.26 18.23 -1.32
CA LEU A 312 5.69 17.24 -0.33
C LEU A 312 7.14 17.43 0.15
N TYR A 313 7.94 18.24 -0.56
CA TYR A 313 9.31 18.61 -0.20
C TYR A 313 9.38 19.97 0.48
#